data_47c00f8a0c577fd2b92eacdde6aeced8
#
_entry.id   47c00f8a0c577fd2b92eacdde6aeced8
#
_cell.length_a   1.000
_cell.length_b   1.000
_cell.length_c   1.000
_cell.angle_alpha   90.00
_cell.angle_beta   90.00
_cell.angle_gamma   90.00
#
_symmetry.space_group_name_H-M   'P 1'
#
loop_
_entity.id
_entity.type
_entity.pdbx_description
1 polymer ?
#
loop_
_entity_poly.entity_id
_entity_poly.type
_entity_poly.pdbx_seq_one_letter_code
_entity_poly.pdbx_strand_id
1 'polypeptide(L)'
;MNIFSASDFPPIHCTHREVRDPAALVEHPRNPNRHPQKQIELLARIIRHQGWRNPIVVSARSGFVVAGHGRLAAARLLGLTEVPVDMQPFETEADEWAHLVADNRLAELADMDEGSLGELLRDLGEVEEFDLGLTGFGEAEIDKLLGEDEGADDIAEDADASEQSCLLKFDGLSIPLTEAERLELRRRIDAFAEATGSYFGVVRQLLGLDGEEVADV
;
A
#
# COMPACT_ATOMS: atom_id res chain seq x y z
N MET A 1 23.02 -26.82 -1.08
CA MET A 1 24.32 -26.23 -1.43
C MET A 1 24.13 -24.75 -1.27
N ASN A 2 24.68 -24.14 -0.20
CA ASN A 2 24.52 -22.70 0.08
C ASN A 2 25.25 -21.91 -1.00
N ILE A 3 24.50 -21.20 -1.85
CA ILE A 3 25.05 -20.39 -2.95
C ILE A 3 25.48 -18.99 -2.48
N PHE A 4 25.34 -18.68 -1.20
CA PHE A 4 25.71 -17.39 -0.63
C PHE A 4 27.02 -17.51 0.17
N SER A 5 27.96 -16.65 -0.12
CA SER A 5 29.13 -16.37 0.73
C SER A 5 28.67 -15.61 1.98
N ALA A 6 29.42 -15.66 3.07
CA ALA A 6 29.12 -14.90 4.29
C ALA A 6 29.00 -13.37 4.08
N SER A 7 29.55 -12.86 2.96
CA SER A 7 29.46 -11.47 2.53
C SER A 7 28.16 -11.13 1.77
N ASP A 8 27.35 -12.14 1.43
CA ASP A 8 26.15 -11.98 0.58
C ASP A 8 24.85 -11.93 1.40
N PHE A 9 24.95 -12.01 2.73
CA PHE A 9 23.76 -11.89 3.61
C PHE A 9 23.31 -10.43 3.67
N PRO A 10 22.01 -10.15 3.48
CA PRO A 10 21.49 -8.80 3.62
C PRO A 10 21.77 -8.23 5.02
N PRO A 11 22.31 -7.00 5.11
CA PRO A 11 22.63 -6.41 6.41
C PRO A 11 21.38 -6.20 7.24
N ILE A 12 21.50 -6.31 8.57
CA ILE A 12 20.42 -6.07 9.53
C ILE A 12 20.56 -4.66 10.07
N HIS A 13 19.60 -3.78 9.70
CA HIS A 13 19.54 -2.38 10.12
C HIS A 13 18.49 -2.10 11.20
N CYS A 14 17.57 -3.04 11.42
CA CYS A 14 16.54 -2.91 12.43
C CYS A 14 17.00 -3.33 13.82
N THR A 15 16.40 -2.74 14.86
CA THR A 15 16.50 -3.25 16.22
C THR A 15 15.84 -4.62 16.31
N HIS A 16 16.50 -5.57 16.94
CA HIS A 16 16.02 -6.94 17.13
C HIS A 16 16.61 -7.49 18.43
N ARG A 17 15.98 -8.53 18.99
CA ARG A 17 16.46 -9.15 20.22
C ARG A 17 17.41 -10.31 19.97
N GLU A 18 17.19 -11.02 18.89
CA GLU A 18 18.00 -12.19 18.54
C GLU A 18 17.98 -12.43 17.03
N VAL A 19 18.86 -13.32 16.61
CA VAL A 19 18.92 -13.82 15.24
C VAL A 19 18.58 -15.31 15.28
N ARG A 20 17.70 -15.77 14.38
CA ARG A 20 17.26 -17.16 14.31
C ARG A 20 17.29 -17.71 12.89
N ASP A 21 17.42 -19.02 12.79
CA ASP A 21 17.21 -19.73 11.53
C ASP A 21 15.74 -19.61 11.10
N PRO A 22 15.45 -19.10 9.88
CA PRO A 22 14.08 -19.01 9.36
C PRO A 22 13.40 -20.38 9.20
N ALA A 23 14.18 -21.47 9.09
CA ALA A 23 13.62 -22.82 9.04
C ALA A 23 13.05 -23.26 10.39
N ALA A 24 13.56 -22.73 11.51
CA ALA A 24 13.08 -23.01 12.86
C ALA A 24 11.87 -22.17 13.27
N LEU A 25 11.54 -21.11 12.52
CA LEU A 25 10.38 -20.27 12.81
C LEU A 25 9.08 -20.92 12.32
N VAL A 26 8.06 -20.90 13.16
CA VAL A 26 6.75 -21.50 12.87
C VAL A 26 5.74 -20.39 12.66
N GLU A 27 5.09 -20.39 11.51
CA GLU A 27 4.02 -19.46 11.20
C GLU A 27 2.80 -19.69 12.11
N HIS A 28 2.10 -18.60 12.45
CA HIS A 28 0.90 -18.73 13.27
C HIS A 28 -0.20 -19.48 12.49
N PRO A 29 -0.75 -20.60 13.04
CA PRO A 29 -1.70 -21.46 12.31
C PRO A 29 -3.02 -20.77 11.98
N ARG A 30 -3.35 -19.67 12.66
CA ARG A 30 -4.54 -18.86 12.43
C ARG A 30 -4.27 -17.57 11.64
N ASN A 31 -3.10 -17.43 11.02
CA ASN A 31 -2.85 -16.27 10.16
C ASN A 31 -3.81 -16.28 8.96
N PRO A 32 -4.69 -15.27 8.81
CA PRO A 32 -5.63 -15.20 7.69
C PRO A 32 -4.97 -14.79 6.37
N ASN A 33 -3.80 -14.14 6.44
CA ASN A 33 -3.15 -13.56 5.27
C ASN A 33 -2.39 -14.61 4.47
N ARG A 34 -2.57 -14.51 3.16
CA ARG A 34 -1.81 -15.29 2.17
C ARG A 34 -0.95 -14.33 1.36
N HIS A 35 0.31 -14.66 1.22
CA HIS A 35 1.26 -13.89 0.44
C HIS A 35 1.41 -14.51 -0.97
N PRO A 36 0.96 -13.82 -2.04
CA PRO A 36 1.20 -14.30 -3.40
C PRO A 36 2.70 -14.40 -3.70
N GLN A 37 3.07 -15.34 -4.57
CA GLN A 37 4.47 -15.58 -4.92
C GLN A 37 5.17 -14.29 -5.41
N LYS A 38 4.51 -13.47 -6.22
CA LYS A 38 5.04 -12.17 -6.69
C LYS A 38 5.40 -11.22 -5.54
N GLN A 39 4.57 -11.16 -4.49
CA GLN A 39 4.85 -10.35 -3.30
C GLN A 39 6.06 -10.87 -2.53
N ILE A 40 6.20 -12.19 -2.40
CA ILE A 40 7.35 -12.82 -1.73
C ILE A 40 8.65 -12.52 -2.50
N GLU A 41 8.62 -12.61 -3.82
CA GLU A 41 9.76 -12.29 -4.70
C GLU A 41 10.15 -10.81 -4.60
N LEU A 42 9.16 -9.90 -4.55
CA LEU A 42 9.40 -8.48 -4.35
C LEU A 42 10.03 -8.20 -2.98
N LEU A 43 9.49 -8.77 -1.90
CA LEU A 43 10.08 -8.66 -0.56
C LEU A 43 11.51 -9.21 -0.52
N ALA A 44 11.78 -10.31 -1.23
CA ALA A 44 13.11 -10.88 -1.34
C ALA A 44 14.08 -9.93 -2.05
N ARG A 45 13.65 -9.25 -3.14
CA ARG A 45 14.44 -8.21 -3.83
C ARG A 45 14.73 -7.03 -2.89
N ILE A 46 13.72 -6.53 -2.20
CA ILE A 46 13.83 -5.41 -1.26
C ILE A 46 14.80 -5.75 -0.12
N ILE A 47 14.64 -6.92 0.52
CA ILE A 47 15.52 -7.37 1.60
C ILE A 47 16.97 -7.51 1.09
N ARG A 48 17.18 -8.04 -0.12
CA ARG A 48 18.50 -8.18 -0.70
C ARG A 48 19.17 -6.83 -0.94
N HIS A 49 18.43 -5.84 -1.41
CA HIS A 49 18.95 -4.52 -1.75
C HIS A 49 19.12 -3.62 -0.53
N GLN A 50 18.08 -3.51 0.32
CA GLN A 50 18.03 -2.56 1.43
C GLN A 50 18.47 -3.17 2.77
N GLY A 51 18.62 -4.48 2.85
CA GLY A 51 18.78 -5.20 4.12
C GLY A 51 17.48 -5.29 4.92
N TRP A 52 17.60 -5.77 6.13
CA TRP A 52 16.49 -5.92 7.06
C TRP A 52 16.15 -4.59 7.74
N ARG A 53 14.99 -4.02 7.44
CA ARG A 53 14.50 -2.77 8.04
C ARG A 53 13.51 -3.01 9.18
N ASN A 54 12.86 -4.18 9.21
CA ASN A 54 11.94 -4.61 10.25
C ASN A 54 12.20 -6.08 10.60
N PRO A 55 12.22 -6.46 11.91
CA PRO A 55 12.39 -7.84 12.32
C PRO A 55 11.14 -8.67 12.04
N ILE A 56 11.27 -9.99 12.15
CA ILE A 56 10.15 -10.91 12.27
C ILE A 56 9.72 -10.91 13.73
N VAL A 57 8.43 -10.72 14.01
CA VAL A 57 7.91 -10.71 15.38
C VAL A 57 7.40 -12.10 15.73
N VAL A 58 7.90 -12.63 16.86
CA VAL A 58 7.51 -13.93 17.39
C VAL A 58 6.91 -13.76 18.77
N SER A 59 5.79 -14.40 19.02
CA SER A 59 5.18 -14.43 20.34
C SER A 59 6.02 -15.24 21.32
N ALA A 60 6.40 -14.64 22.45
CA ALA A 60 7.05 -15.36 23.53
C ALA A 60 6.10 -16.34 24.24
N ARG A 61 4.78 -16.16 24.06
CA ARG A 61 3.73 -16.99 24.64
C ARG A 61 3.57 -18.31 23.88
N SER A 62 3.35 -18.24 22.55
CA SER A 62 3.06 -19.41 21.70
C SER A 62 4.27 -19.94 20.94
N GLY A 63 5.29 -19.10 20.74
CA GLY A 63 6.42 -19.39 19.86
C GLY A 63 6.12 -19.20 18.37
N PHE A 64 4.91 -18.77 18.02
CA PHE A 64 4.54 -18.53 16.62
C PHE A 64 4.92 -17.15 16.15
N VAL A 65 5.18 -17.04 14.85
CA VAL A 65 5.33 -15.74 14.16
C VAL A 65 3.98 -15.03 14.15
N VAL A 66 3.92 -13.81 14.65
CA VAL A 66 2.71 -12.98 14.73
C VAL A 66 2.74 -11.79 13.79
N ALA A 67 3.93 -11.34 13.34
CA ALA A 67 4.08 -10.35 12.28
C ALA A 67 5.32 -10.65 11.41
N GLY A 68 5.22 -10.33 10.11
CA GLY A 68 6.32 -10.53 9.16
C GLY A 68 6.34 -11.89 8.46
N HIS A 69 5.19 -12.55 8.30
CA HIS A 69 5.06 -13.82 7.57
C HIS A 69 5.60 -13.74 6.13
N GLY A 70 5.31 -12.63 5.41
CA GLY A 70 5.87 -12.39 4.08
C GLY A 70 7.41 -12.28 4.10
N ARG A 71 7.97 -11.60 5.12
CA ARG A 71 9.44 -11.52 5.31
C ARG A 71 10.06 -12.88 5.60
N LEU A 72 9.38 -13.71 6.39
CA LEU A 72 9.82 -15.09 6.64
C LEU A 72 9.84 -15.92 5.35
N ALA A 73 8.78 -15.82 4.55
CA ALA A 73 8.70 -16.51 3.26
C ALA A 73 9.79 -16.03 2.29
N ALA A 74 10.04 -14.71 2.25
CA ALA A 74 11.12 -14.13 1.44
C ALA A 74 12.51 -14.61 1.90
N ALA A 75 12.75 -14.69 3.20
CA ALA A 75 14.00 -15.22 3.76
C ALA A 75 14.24 -16.68 3.35
N ARG A 76 13.20 -17.49 3.41
CA ARG A 76 13.25 -18.90 2.97
C ARG A 76 13.51 -19.01 1.46
N LEU A 77 12.86 -18.15 0.65
CA LEU A 77 13.10 -18.08 -0.79
C LEU A 77 14.56 -17.71 -1.11
N LEU A 78 15.15 -16.79 -0.33
CA LEU A 78 16.55 -16.37 -0.45
C LEU A 78 17.54 -17.42 0.08
N GLY A 79 17.07 -18.45 0.77
CA GLY A 79 17.93 -19.47 1.39
C GLY A 79 18.75 -18.90 2.55
N LEU A 80 18.27 -17.86 3.24
CA LEU A 80 18.97 -17.27 4.38
C LEU A 80 18.99 -18.27 5.54
N THR A 81 20.08 -18.28 6.29
CA THR A 81 20.24 -19.09 7.49
C THR A 81 19.97 -18.32 8.78
N GLU A 82 19.90 -16.99 8.67
CA GLU A 82 19.72 -16.10 9.81
C GLU A 82 18.76 -14.97 9.45
N VAL A 83 17.84 -14.66 10.37
CA VAL A 83 16.89 -13.53 10.26
C VAL A 83 16.76 -12.83 11.60
N PRO A 84 16.59 -11.48 11.61
CA PRO A 84 16.36 -10.74 12.86
C PRO A 84 14.97 -11.05 13.41
N VAL A 85 14.90 -11.34 14.71
CA VAL A 85 13.67 -11.67 15.42
C VAL A 85 13.50 -10.76 16.62
N ASP A 86 12.29 -10.25 16.80
CA ASP A 86 11.85 -9.58 18.02
C ASP A 86 10.83 -10.49 18.77
N MET A 87 11.20 -10.88 19.98
CA MET A 87 10.34 -11.70 20.84
C MET A 87 9.43 -10.80 21.66
N GLN A 88 8.13 -10.86 21.44
CA GLN A 88 7.16 -10.02 22.15
C GLN A 88 6.28 -10.85 23.09
N PRO A 89 6.13 -10.42 24.36
CA PRO A 89 5.22 -11.07 25.29
C PRO A 89 3.78 -10.66 25.01
N PHE A 90 2.86 -11.61 25.16
CA PHE A 90 1.41 -11.38 25.15
C PHE A 90 0.82 -11.97 26.43
N GLU A 91 -0.03 -11.20 27.12
CA GLU A 91 -0.63 -11.65 28.38
C GLU A 91 -1.63 -12.78 28.14
N THR A 92 -2.45 -12.63 27.11
CA THR A 92 -3.47 -13.62 26.74
C THR A 92 -3.34 -14.08 25.29
N GLU A 93 -3.97 -15.21 24.99
CA GLU A 93 -4.08 -15.70 23.62
C GLU A 93 -4.92 -14.74 22.75
N ALA A 94 -5.91 -14.08 23.35
CA ALA A 94 -6.74 -13.10 22.66
C ALA A 94 -5.93 -11.85 22.24
N ASP A 95 -5.00 -11.39 23.08
CA ASP A 95 -4.12 -10.27 22.75
C ASP A 95 -3.18 -10.61 21.59
N GLU A 96 -2.66 -11.83 21.58
CA GLU A 96 -1.83 -12.34 20.47
C GLU A 96 -2.61 -12.38 19.16
N TRP A 97 -3.85 -12.89 19.18
CA TRP A 97 -4.70 -12.93 17.98
C TRP A 97 -5.14 -11.55 17.53
N ALA A 98 -5.46 -10.65 18.46
CA ALA A 98 -5.79 -9.27 18.15
C ALA A 98 -4.62 -8.56 17.46
N HIS A 99 -3.40 -8.76 17.93
CA HIS A 99 -2.19 -8.22 17.29
C HIS A 99 -2.00 -8.80 15.88
N LEU A 100 -2.14 -10.12 15.71
CA LEU A 100 -2.04 -10.79 14.41
C LEU A 100 -3.00 -10.20 13.36
N VAL A 101 -4.23 -9.86 13.77
CA VAL A 101 -5.24 -9.26 12.88
C VAL A 101 -4.96 -7.77 12.67
N ALA A 102 -4.63 -7.03 13.73
CA ALA A 102 -4.45 -5.58 13.67
C ALA A 102 -3.24 -5.18 12.83
N ASP A 103 -2.11 -5.88 12.93
CA ASP A 103 -0.88 -5.61 12.16
C ASP A 103 -1.18 -5.55 10.65
N ASN A 104 -2.00 -6.46 10.17
CA ASN A 104 -2.39 -6.50 8.77
C ASN A 104 -3.43 -5.43 8.43
N ARG A 105 -4.47 -5.29 9.26
CA ARG A 105 -5.61 -4.41 8.96
C ARG A 105 -5.26 -2.93 8.99
N LEU A 106 -4.38 -2.52 9.90
CA LEU A 106 -3.98 -1.11 10.03
C LEU A 106 -3.25 -0.60 8.79
N ALA A 107 -2.45 -1.43 8.14
CA ALA A 107 -1.79 -1.06 6.88
C ALA A 107 -2.79 -0.84 5.73
N GLU A 108 -3.91 -1.58 5.72
CA GLU A 108 -4.97 -1.44 4.70
C GLU A 108 -5.87 -0.21 4.92
N LEU A 109 -5.90 0.35 6.14
CA LEU A 109 -6.73 1.51 6.49
C LEU A 109 -6.04 2.85 6.19
N ALA A 110 -4.76 2.83 5.84
CA ALA A 110 -4.05 4.04 5.47
C ALA A 110 -4.43 4.47 4.05
N ASP A 111 -4.89 5.70 3.91
CA ASP A 111 -5.06 6.34 2.61
C ASP A 111 -3.71 6.91 2.15
N MET A 112 -3.37 6.67 0.90
CA MET A 112 -2.14 7.16 0.30
C MET A 112 -2.43 8.44 -0.48
N ASP A 113 -1.70 9.51 -0.19
CA ASP A 113 -1.74 10.73 -0.98
C ASP A 113 -0.97 10.50 -2.29
N GLU A 114 -1.71 10.34 -3.40
CA GLU A 114 -1.13 10.06 -4.71
C GLU A 114 -0.23 11.20 -5.22
N GLY A 115 -0.51 12.45 -4.85
CA GLY A 115 0.31 13.61 -5.23
C GLY A 115 1.69 13.57 -4.57
N SER A 116 1.72 13.44 -3.24
CA SER A 116 2.95 13.32 -2.46
C SER A 116 3.74 12.07 -2.85
N LEU A 117 3.05 10.97 -3.15
CA LEU A 117 3.69 9.74 -3.63
C LEU A 117 4.35 9.95 -5.00
N GLY A 118 3.65 10.61 -5.94
CA GLY A 118 4.19 10.91 -7.28
C GLY A 118 5.43 11.79 -7.22
N GLU A 119 5.44 12.81 -6.33
CA GLU A 119 6.62 13.64 -6.08
C GLU A 119 7.80 12.80 -5.58
N LEU A 120 7.56 11.94 -4.57
CA LEU A 120 8.61 11.07 -4.02
C LEU A 120 9.15 10.07 -5.05
N LEU A 121 8.28 9.47 -5.87
CA LEU A 121 8.72 8.56 -6.93
C LEU A 121 9.53 9.28 -8.01
N ARG A 122 9.20 10.53 -8.33
CA ARG A 122 9.96 11.37 -9.26
C ARG A 122 11.36 11.67 -8.71
N ASP A 123 11.44 12.09 -7.44
CA ASP A 123 12.72 12.35 -6.78
C ASP A 123 13.60 11.08 -6.72
N LEU A 124 13.00 9.92 -6.46
CA LEU A 124 13.71 8.63 -6.49
C LEU A 124 14.17 8.25 -7.89
N GLY A 125 13.40 8.58 -8.94
CA GLY A 125 13.76 8.35 -10.34
C GLY A 125 14.94 9.20 -10.82
N GLU A 126 15.21 10.35 -10.19
CA GLU A 126 16.38 11.18 -10.44
C GLU A 126 17.67 10.61 -9.84
N VAL A 127 17.57 9.64 -8.93
CA VAL A 127 18.73 8.99 -8.32
C VAL A 127 19.35 8.01 -9.31
N GLU A 128 20.59 8.24 -9.67
CA GLU A 128 21.33 7.40 -10.62
C GLU A 128 21.34 5.93 -10.17
N GLU A 129 21.00 5.02 -11.07
CA GLU A 129 20.93 3.56 -10.85
C GLU A 129 19.91 3.08 -9.81
N PHE A 130 18.95 3.91 -9.35
CA PHE A 130 17.92 3.45 -8.43
C PHE A 130 16.79 2.69 -9.18
N ASP A 131 16.50 1.47 -8.74
CA ASP A 131 15.38 0.66 -9.25
C ASP A 131 14.08 1.02 -8.55
N LEU A 132 13.22 1.80 -9.21
CA LEU A 132 11.89 2.17 -8.69
C LEU A 132 11.00 0.97 -8.36
N GLY A 133 11.21 -0.19 -9.00
CA GLY A 133 10.52 -1.42 -8.64
C GLY A 133 10.80 -1.93 -7.22
N LEU A 134 11.79 -1.36 -6.51
CA LEU A 134 12.06 -1.61 -5.08
C LEU A 134 11.12 -0.83 -4.16
N THR A 135 10.31 0.08 -4.68
CA THR A 135 9.27 0.79 -3.91
C THR A 135 8.04 -0.09 -3.64
N GLY A 136 7.85 -1.13 -4.44
CA GLY A 136 6.70 -2.04 -4.33
C GLY A 136 5.63 -1.81 -5.40
N PHE A 137 5.72 -0.71 -6.14
CA PHE A 137 4.82 -0.39 -7.25
C PHE A 137 5.27 -1.12 -8.52
N GLY A 138 4.29 -1.51 -9.35
CA GLY A 138 4.53 -2.02 -10.69
C GLY A 138 4.84 -0.88 -11.67
N GLU A 139 5.50 -1.19 -12.79
CA GLU A 139 5.88 -0.22 -13.81
C GLU A 139 4.69 0.65 -14.28
N ALA A 140 3.58 0.02 -14.65
CA ALA A 140 2.36 0.74 -15.07
C ALA A 140 1.74 1.61 -13.96
N GLU A 141 1.90 1.23 -12.67
CA GLU A 141 1.44 2.04 -11.55
C GLU A 141 2.35 3.27 -11.37
N ILE A 142 3.65 3.09 -11.54
CA ILE A 142 4.65 4.16 -11.49
C ILE A 142 4.40 5.16 -12.62
N ASP A 143 4.26 4.69 -13.86
CA ASP A 143 3.98 5.53 -15.03
C ASP A 143 2.73 6.39 -14.83
N LYS A 144 1.67 5.78 -14.31
CA LYS A 144 0.44 6.49 -13.98
C LYS A 144 0.64 7.56 -12.89
N LEU A 145 1.40 7.25 -11.83
CA LEU A 145 1.67 8.17 -10.72
C LEU A 145 2.59 9.32 -11.13
N LEU A 146 3.50 9.07 -12.07
CA LEU A 146 4.38 10.09 -12.64
C LEU A 146 3.70 10.97 -13.69
N GLY A 147 2.50 10.57 -14.17
CA GLY A 147 1.79 11.27 -15.25
C GLY A 147 2.38 10.99 -16.64
N GLU A 148 3.15 9.90 -16.80
CA GLU A 148 3.77 9.50 -18.07
C GLU A 148 2.83 8.64 -18.96
N ASP A 149 1.61 8.37 -18.50
CA ASP A 149 0.60 7.61 -19.25
C ASP A 149 -0.16 8.51 -20.26
N GLU A 150 0.59 9.34 -20.99
CA GLU A 150 0.10 9.99 -22.20
C GLU A 150 0.57 9.22 -23.43
N GLY A 151 -0.04 8.06 -23.70
CA GLY A 151 0.15 7.49 -25.01
C GLY A 151 0.19 5.97 -25.14
N ALA A 152 -0.92 5.31 -24.92
CA ALA A 152 -1.25 4.06 -25.60
C ALA A 152 -2.76 3.83 -25.62
N ASP A 153 -3.48 4.65 -26.37
CA ASP A 153 -4.76 4.26 -26.94
C ASP A 153 -4.69 4.50 -28.46
N ASP A 154 -4.29 3.45 -29.17
CA ASP A 154 -4.66 3.25 -30.55
C ASP A 154 -6.19 3.03 -30.62
N ILE A 155 -6.95 4.10 -30.69
CA ILE A 155 -8.32 4.06 -31.22
C ILE A 155 -8.55 5.30 -32.10
N ALA A 156 -8.57 5.04 -33.40
CA ALA A 156 -9.30 5.74 -34.45
C ALA A 156 -9.30 7.28 -34.43
N GLU A 157 -8.63 7.80 -35.44
CA GLU A 157 -8.83 9.13 -35.98
C GLU A 157 -10.32 9.46 -36.13
N ASP A 158 -10.79 10.49 -35.39
CA ASP A 158 -11.51 11.62 -35.96
C ASP A 158 -11.92 12.62 -34.88
N ALA A 159 -11.58 13.89 -35.18
CA ALA A 159 -12.14 15.13 -34.63
C ALA A 159 -11.67 15.68 -33.29
N ASP A 160 -10.80 16.69 -33.47
CA ASP A 160 -10.80 18.00 -32.79
C ASP A 160 -10.30 18.11 -31.33
N ALA A 161 -9.45 19.09 -31.21
CA ALA A 161 -8.56 19.49 -30.12
C ALA A 161 -9.16 19.56 -28.70
N SER A 162 -8.30 19.14 -27.74
CA SER A 162 -8.14 19.70 -26.39
C SER A 162 -9.38 19.76 -25.48
N GLU A 163 -9.66 18.66 -24.76
CA GLU A 163 -10.26 18.76 -23.43
C GLU A 163 -9.78 17.57 -22.58
N GLN A 164 -8.93 17.83 -21.59
CA GLN A 164 -8.62 16.87 -20.52
C GLN A 164 -9.92 16.49 -19.84
N SER A 165 -10.43 15.29 -20.12
CA SER A 165 -11.68 14.79 -19.54
C SER A 165 -11.46 14.41 -18.08
N CYS A 166 -11.94 15.24 -17.16
CA CYS A 166 -12.04 14.91 -15.75
C CYS A 166 -13.19 13.93 -15.55
N LEU A 167 -12.96 12.87 -14.78
CA LEU A 167 -13.97 11.83 -14.51
C LEU A 167 -14.52 11.97 -13.09
N LEU A 168 -15.84 12.10 -12.96
CA LEU A 168 -16.55 11.93 -11.69
C LEU A 168 -16.83 10.43 -11.49
N LYS A 169 -16.27 9.83 -10.43
CA LYS A 169 -16.53 8.42 -10.08
C LYS A 169 -17.58 8.34 -8.98
N PHE A 170 -18.65 7.59 -9.23
CA PHE A 170 -19.69 7.33 -8.26
C PHE A 170 -20.26 5.93 -8.47
N ASP A 171 -20.26 5.10 -7.44
CA ASP A 171 -20.83 3.74 -7.40
C ASP A 171 -20.45 2.88 -8.63
N GLY A 172 -19.16 2.89 -9.00
CA GLY A 172 -18.64 2.14 -10.14
C GLY A 172 -18.90 2.78 -11.52
N LEU A 173 -19.63 3.90 -11.57
CA LEU A 173 -19.82 4.70 -12.78
C LEU A 173 -18.68 5.72 -12.92
N SER A 174 -18.19 5.88 -14.15
CA SER A 174 -17.24 6.93 -14.51
C SER A 174 -17.95 7.91 -15.46
N ILE A 175 -18.19 9.12 -14.99
CA ILE A 175 -18.93 10.15 -15.72
C ILE A 175 -17.91 11.21 -16.20
N PRO A 176 -17.68 11.37 -17.52
CA PRO A 176 -16.80 12.41 -18.01
C PRO A 176 -17.39 13.79 -17.75
N LEU A 177 -16.57 14.70 -17.23
CA LEU A 177 -16.94 16.10 -17.00
C LEU A 177 -16.10 16.97 -17.93
N THR A 178 -16.74 17.96 -18.51
CA THR A 178 -16.03 19.07 -19.14
C THR A 178 -15.30 19.91 -18.08
N GLU A 179 -14.30 20.67 -18.48
CA GLU A 179 -13.57 21.54 -17.55
C GLU A 179 -14.51 22.54 -16.86
N ALA A 180 -15.49 23.07 -17.60
CA ALA A 180 -16.49 23.99 -17.05
C ALA A 180 -17.35 23.32 -15.97
N GLU A 181 -17.80 22.09 -16.20
CA GLU A 181 -18.59 21.31 -15.21
C GLU A 181 -17.74 20.98 -13.98
N ARG A 182 -16.49 20.60 -14.15
CA ARG A 182 -15.55 20.33 -13.06
C ARG A 182 -15.34 21.56 -12.18
N LEU A 183 -15.06 22.71 -12.79
CA LEU A 183 -14.86 23.95 -12.05
C LEU A 183 -16.12 24.40 -11.32
N GLU A 184 -17.29 24.30 -11.95
CA GLU A 184 -18.56 24.68 -11.32
C GLU A 184 -18.92 23.70 -10.18
N LEU A 185 -18.71 22.39 -10.35
CA LEU A 185 -18.91 21.40 -9.31
C LEU A 185 -18.01 21.69 -8.10
N ARG A 186 -16.73 21.94 -8.33
CA ARG A 186 -15.76 22.28 -7.29
C ARG A 186 -16.17 23.56 -6.56
N ARG A 187 -16.51 24.60 -7.27
CA ARG A 187 -16.96 25.87 -6.70
C ARG A 187 -18.18 25.68 -5.76
N ARG A 188 -19.14 24.84 -6.15
CA ARG A 188 -20.34 24.56 -5.33
C ARG A 188 -19.99 23.75 -4.09
N ILE A 189 -19.09 22.79 -4.21
CA ILE A 189 -18.63 21.96 -3.08
C ILE A 189 -17.87 22.85 -2.08
N ASP A 190 -16.95 23.68 -2.53
CA ASP A 190 -16.17 24.57 -1.68
C ASP A 190 -17.05 25.61 -0.98
N ALA A 191 -17.99 26.23 -1.70
CA ALA A 191 -18.96 27.17 -1.11
C ALA A 191 -19.85 26.53 -0.05
N PHE A 192 -20.26 25.27 -0.23
CA PHE A 192 -21.01 24.54 0.76
C PHE A 192 -20.16 24.26 2.01
N ALA A 193 -18.92 23.83 1.83
CA ALA A 193 -18.00 23.55 2.94
C ALA A 193 -17.67 24.83 3.73
N GLU A 194 -17.50 25.97 3.07
CA GLU A 194 -17.31 27.27 3.72
C GLU A 194 -18.53 27.71 4.52
N ALA A 195 -19.73 27.48 3.99
CA ALA A 195 -20.97 27.88 4.64
C ALA A 195 -21.35 26.98 5.82
N THR A 196 -21.05 25.69 5.79
CA THR A 196 -21.50 24.69 6.76
C THR A 196 -20.37 24.17 7.68
N GLY A 197 -19.12 24.40 7.32
CA GLY A 197 -17.95 23.84 8.01
C GLY A 197 -17.75 22.33 7.77
N SER A 198 -18.47 21.73 6.80
CA SER A 198 -18.45 20.29 6.53
C SER A 198 -18.79 20.00 5.08
N TYR A 199 -18.29 18.86 4.56
CA TYR A 199 -18.73 18.33 3.26
C TYR A 199 -19.97 17.42 3.38
N PHE A 200 -20.43 17.13 4.59
CA PHE A 200 -21.59 16.27 4.81
C PHE A 200 -22.87 16.94 4.31
N GLY A 201 -23.61 16.27 3.43
CA GLY A 201 -24.85 16.79 2.83
C GLY A 201 -24.67 17.57 1.52
N VAL A 202 -23.43 17.81 1.05
CA VAL A 202 -23.16 18.53 -0.20
C VAL A 202 -23.87 17.93 -1.41
N VAL A 203 -23.91 16.60 -1.51
CA VAL A 203 -24.60 15.90 -2.61
C VAL A 203 -26.10 16.17 -2.58
N ARG A 204 -26.70 16.19 -1.40
CA ARG A 204 -28.13 16.52 -1.22
C ARG A 204 -28.44 17.92 -1.75
N GLN A 205 -27.61 18.91 -1.42
CA GLN A 205 -27.74 20.27 -1.96
C GLN A 205 -27.53 20.34 -3.47
N LEU A 206 -26.52 19.64 -3.98
CA LEU A 206 -26.22 19.62 -5.43
C LEU A 206 -27.38 19.01 -6.23
N LEU A 207 -28.10 18.06 -5.66
CA LEU A 207 -29.29 17.43 -6.25
C LEU A 207 -30.60 18.19 -6.00
N GLY A 208 -30.56 19.30 -5.23
CA GLY A 208 -31.73 20.10 -4.93
C GLY A 208 -32.73 19.42 -3.97
N LEU A 209 -32.26 18.50 -3.13
CA LEU A 209 -33.07 17.70 -2.21
C LEU A 209 -33.27 18.37 -0.82
N ASP A 210 -32.97 19.66 -0.71
CA ASP A 210 -32.99 20.41 0.57
C ASP A 210 -34.38 20.66 1.14
N GLY A 211 -35.44 20.05 0.60
CA GLY A 211 -36.82 20.21 1.04
C GLY A 211 -37.55 18.92 1.44
N GLU A 212 -36.98 17.75 1.29
CA GLU A 212 -37.62 16.48 1.63
C GLU A 212 -37.00 15.85 2.88
N GLU A 213 -37.77 15.79 3.97
CA GLU A 213 -37.51 14.92 5.12
C GLU A 213 -37.47 13.47 4.62
N VAL A 214 -36.29 12.84 4.62
CA VAL A 214 -36.18 11.38 4.43
C VAL A 214 -36.75 10.75 5.69
N ALA A 215 -37.97 10.19 5.59
CA ALA A 215 -38.48 9.30 6.62
C ALA A 215 -37.53 8.10 6.77
N ASP A 216 -37.04 7.90 7.99
CA ASP A 216 -36.25 6.74 8.36
C ASP A 216 -36.97 5.45 7.95
N VAL A 217 -36.32 4.62 7.13
CA VAL A 217 -36.70 3.23 6.86
C VAL A 217 -35.70 2.30 7.52
#